data_ad864c67505136f9e7923da235a1a06f
#
_entry.id   ad864c67505136f9e7923da235a1a06f
#
_cell.length_a   1.000
_cell.length_b   1.000
_cell.length_c   1.000
_cell.angle_alpha   90.00
_cell.angle_beta   90.00
_cell.angle_gamma   90.00
#
_symmetry.space_group_name_H-M   'P 1'
#
loop_
_entity.id
_entity.type
_entity.pdbx_description
1 polymer ?
#
loop_
_entity_poly.entity_id
_entity_poly.type
_entity_poly.pdbx_seq_one_letter_code
_entity_poly.pdbx_strand_id
1 'polypeptide(L)'
;GGGGGGGGGGGGGGGGGVCMDGVFSEKVREFAGKCEVLTFEKGAVLKCLEPWRDVDVLLDSGGRADNLVYQMRQDEDGRWLFLAHGYEKVRDTFWSMVDCEDYPYVENIHLRIQGEYDLTVYDAMTGETEKLQCTHRNGQTRAEWRLGVHDSLLIRLAPAAERQQGSGNAAEIREPSSRIRLTQPFEVMREEPNVLLLDKAEYRIDREPWQPEEDILKLDNICRRRFGYPPKEEAGAQPWTVKDEKGFPNVLSLRFAVDSLTDTWASLALESRDKTEIYVNGSLVEEESSGWFTDESIEVVKIPPLRRGSNTIELRMPYGEKANVESCYLLGDFGVEVFGKEKRIIPAPEKVVFGDLTRQGMPFYGGNLTYRCKFTAPGGHMRLRAQYFSGPLLGAAVDGKRTGSIAFAPYEVDLGDLEAGEHLLEITAFGNRYHTFGQLHNCDRNYSWFASCSWRTKNDRWSDEYMLKELGILVTPELIY
;
A
#
# COMPACT_ATOMS: atom_id res chain seq x y z
N GLY A 1 15.95 17.54 -13.90
CA GLY A 1 17.33 17.28 -14.27
C GLY A 1 18.27 18.26 -13.60
N GLY A 2 19.08 17.63 -12.81
CA GLY A 2 19.85 18.18 -11.77
C GLY A 2 21.13 18.88 -12.07
N GLY A 3 21.81 19.27 -11.03
CA GLY A 3 23.27 19.45 -10.94
C GLY A 3 23.68 20.88 -10.73
N GLY A 4 23.94 21.19 -9.61
CA GLY A 4 25.04 21.52 -8.78
C GLY A 4 25.98 22.62 -9.21
N GLY A 5 26.28 23.51 -8.26
CA GLY A 5 27.62 24.06 -8.07
C GLY A 5 27.83 25.53 -8.32
N GLY A 6 27.89 26.29 -7.21
CA GLY A 6 29.03 27.16 -6.94
C GLY A 6 29.03 28.59 -7.43
N GLY A 7 28.76 29.49 -6.52
CA GLY A 7 29.63 30.58 -6.11
C GLY A 7 29.86 31.74 -7.03
N GLY A 8 29.57 32.97 -6.53
CA GLY A 8 30.29 34.16 -6.91
C GLY A 8 29.39 35.34 -7.25
N GLY A 9 29.35 36.31 -6.33
CA GLY A 9 28.59 37.55 -6.40
C GLY A 9 29.01 38.48 -7.50
N GLY A 10 28.12 39.41 -7.79
CA GLY A 10 28.37 40.57 -8.63
C GLY A 10 27.10 41.11 -9.21
N GLY A 11 26.69 42.23 -8.70
CA GLY A 11 25.46 42.94 -9.01
C GLY A 11 25.29 43.35 -10.47
N GLY A 12 24.06 43.63 -10.80
CA GLY A 12 23.70 44.54 -11.88
C GLY A 12 23.01 43.91 -13.07
N GLY A 13 21.78 44.33 -13.27
CA GLY A 13 21.15 44.39 -14.58
C GLY A 13 20.45 43.11 -15.05
N GLY A 14 19.12 43.17 -15.01
CA GLY A 14 18.22 42.16 -15.56
C GLY A 14 18.52 41.76 -17.00
N GLY A 15 19.15 40.62 -17.16
CA GLY A 15 19.33 39.94 -18.44
C GLY A 15 18.40 38.76 -18.48
N GLY A 16 17.07 38.99 -18.60
CA GLY A 16 16.12 37.93 -18.95
C GLY A 16 16.58 37.22 -20.22
N GLY A 17 16.57 35.87 -20.17
CA GLY A 17 17.04 35.07 -21.29
C GLY A 17 16.35 35.45 -22.60
N VAL A 18 17.09 35.95 -23.51
CA VAL A 18 16.68 36.40 -24.84
C VAL A 18 16.96 35.32 -25.92
N CYS A 19 17.06 34.07 -25.46
CA CYS A 19 17.38 32.94 -26.34
C CYS A 19 16.18 32.01 -26.51
N MET A 20 16.01 31.47 -27.68
CA MET A 20 15.15 30.36 -28.06
C MET A 20 16.04 29.23 -28.52
N ASP A 21 15.90 28.03 -27.89
CA ASP A 21 16.74 26.87 -28.21
C ASP A 21 18.25 27.14 -28.10
N GLY A 22 18.65 27.94 -27.13
CA GLY A 22 20.05 28.32 -26.94
C GLY A 22 20.60 29.41 -27.88
N VAL A 23 19.80 29.89 -28.84
CA VAL A 23 20.17 30.91 -29.80
C VAL A 23 19.47 32.25 -29.47
N PHE A 24 20.23 33.33 -29.56
CA PHE A 24 19.69 34.66 -29.36
C PHE A 24 18.52 34.95 -30.33
N SER A 25 17.42 35.48 -29.82
CA SER A 25 16.24 35.79 -30.62
C SER A 25 15.67 37.17 -30.25
N GLU A 26 15.65 38.06 -31.24
CA GLU A 26 15.04 39.40 -31.08
C GLU A 26 13.53 39.33 -30.76
N LYS A 27 12.82 38.31 -31.28
CA LYS A 27 11.41 38.08 -30.92
C LYS A 27 11.24 37.81 -29.44
N VAL A 28 12.10 36.93 -28.87
CA VAL A 28 12.08 36.65 -27.44
C VAL A 28 12.39 37.89 -26.61
N ARG A 29 13.35 38.71 -27.07
CA ARG A 29 13.68 40.00 -26.43
C ARG A 29 12.50 40.98 -26.44
N GLU A 30 11.82 41.09 -27.59
CA GLU A 30 10.62 41.93 -27.70
C GLU A 30 9.48 41.45 -26.79
N PHE A 31 9.24 40.13 -26.73
CA PHE A 31 8.23 39.59 -25.81
C PHE A 31 8.64 39.74 -24.35
N ALA A 32 9.88 39.48 -23.98
CA ALA A 32 10.39 39.69 -22.61
C ALA A 32 10.24 41.15 -22.16
N GLY A 33 10.43 42.10 -23.08
CA GLY A 33 10.23 43.54 -22.78
C GLY A 33 8.76 43.95 -22.52
N LYS A 34 7.80 43.08 -22.88
CA LYS A 34 6.37 43.26 -22.61
C LYS A 34 5.92 42.59 -21.30
N CYS A 35 6.78 41.75 -20.69
CA CYS A 35 6.47 41.04 -19.44
C CYS A 35 6.80 41.88 -18.22
N GLU A 36 5.97 41.80 -17.20
CA GLU A 36 6.27 42.35 -15.90
C GLU A 36 7.43 41.59 -15.25
N VAL A 37 8.45 42.29 -14.79
CA VAL A 37 9.60 41.71 -14.11
C VAL A 37 9.35 41.74 -12.62
N LEU A 38 9.28 40.56 -12.00
CA LEU A 38 9.08 40.41 -10.56
C LEU A 38 10.37 39.96 -9.88
N THR A 39 10.52 40.35 -8.60
CA THR A 39 11.51 39.71 -7.74
C THR A 39 11.19 38.23 -7.59
N PHE A 40 12.23 37.38 -7.60
CA PHE A 40 12.05 35.91 -7.44
C PHE A 40 11.80 35.58 -5.97
N GLU A 41 10.67 36.10 -5.45
CA GLU A 41 10.17 35.86 -4.10
C GLU A 41 8.75 35.33 -4.17
N LYS A 42 8.44 34.31 -3.35
CA LYS A 42 7.12 33.66 -3.31
C LYS A 42 5.98 34.67 -3.19
N GLY A 43 6.14 35.69 -2.31
CA GLY A 43 5.11 36.70 -2.08
C GLY A 43 4.82 37.58 -3.29
N ALA A 44 5.86 38.01 -4.01
CA ALA A 44 5.72 38.86 -5.21
C ALA A 44 5.04 38.10 -6.36
N VAL A 45 5.45 36.84 -6.58
CA VAL A 45 4.86 35.97 -7.60
C VAL A 45 3.38 35.66 -7.30
N LEU A 46 3.06 35.30 -6.06
CA LEU A 46 1.68 35.02 -5.64
C LEU A 46 0.78 36.24 -5.79
N LYS A 47 1.27 37.42 -5.43
CA LYS A 47 0.51 38.67 -5.57
C LYS A 47 0.21 39.01 -7.05
N CYS A 48 1.18 38.79 -7.93
CA CYS A 48 0.99 38.96 -9.37
C CYS A 48 -0.02 37.97 -9.96
N LEU A 49 -0.03 36.74 -9.49
CA LEU A 49 -0.92 35.68 -9.98
C LEU A 49 -2.33 35.73 -9.36
N GLU A 50 -2.53 36.49 -8.28
CA GLU A 50 -3.82 36.52 -7.56
C GLU A 50 -5.03 36.90 -8.43
N PRO A 51 -4.96 37.82 -9.39
CA PRO A 51 -6.08 38.14 -10.29
C PRO A 51 -6.49 37.00 -11.20
N TRP A 52 -5.61 36.00 -11.42
CA TRP A 52 -5.82 34.82 -12.28
C TRP A 52 -6.23 33.60 -11.50
N ARG A 53 -6.47 33.71 -10.21
CA ARG A 53 -6.87 32.59 -9.36
C ARG A 53 -8.32 32.20 -9.63
N ASP A 54 -8.52 31.01 -10.19
CA ASP A 54 -9.85 30.45 -10.44
C ASP A 54 -10.46 29.83 -9.18
N VAL A 55 -9.64 29.25 -8.31
CA VAL A 55 -10.07 28.52 -7.10
C VAL A 55 -9.20 28.91 -5.91
N ASP A 56 -9.83 29.12 -4.78
CA ASP A 56 -9.17 29.28 -3.48
C ASP A 56 -9.83 28.33 -2.47
N VAL A 57 -9.02 27.58 -1.76
CA VAL A 57 -9.47 26.62 -0.74
C VAL A 57 -8.92 27.09 0.61
N LEU A 58 -9.80 27.41 1.53
CA LEU A 58 -9.46 27.92 2.85
C LEU A 58 -9.86 26.94 3.94
N LEU A 59 -9.14 26.97 5.03
CA LEU A 59 -9.48 26.29 6.29
C LEU A 59 -10.33 27.21 7.17
N ASP A 60 -10.93 26.69 8.24
CA ASP A 60 -11.67 27.46 9.25
C ASP A 60 -10.84 28.59 9.85
N SER A 61 -9.52 28.44 9.94
CA SER A 61 -8.59 29.47 10.37
C SER A 61 -8.50 30.68 9.43
N GLY A 62 -9.08 30.61 8.23
CA GLY A 62 -8.95 31.57 7.15
C GLY A 62 -7.64 31.46 6.37
N GLY A 63 -6.73 30.59 6.78
CA GLY A 63 -5.52 30.23 6.02
C GLY A 63 -5.84 29.36 4.81
N ARG A 64 -4.95 29.35 3.81
CA ARG A 64 -5.08 28.44 2.66
C ARG A 64 -4.76 27.02 3.08
N ALA A 65 -5.48 26.06 2.49
CA ALA A 65 -5.26 24.64 2.67
C ALA A 65 -4.04 24.18 1.84
N ASP A 66 -2.84 24.40 2.38
CA ASP A 66 -1.56 24.11 1.68
C ASP A 66 -1.31 22.61 1.48
N ASN A 67 -2.03 21.75 2.18
CA ASN A 67 -1.97 20.29 2.08
C ASN A 67 -2.86 19.72 0.96
N LEU A 68 -3.68 20.54 0.34
CA LEU A 68 -4.56 20.13 -0.74
C LEU A 68 -3.97 20.50 -2.10
N VAL A 69 -4.15 19.60 -3.05
CA VAL A 69 -3.92 19.83 -4.47
C VAL A 69 -5.27 19.85 -5.18
N TYR A 70 -5.38 20.64 -6.24
CA TYR A 70 -6.58 20.64 -7.05
C TYR A 70 -6.27 20.72 -8.53
N GLN A 71 -7.19 20.20 -9.32
CA GLN A 71 -7.20 20.33 -10.76
C GLN A 71 -8.56 20.80 -11.23
N MET A 72 -8.59 21.87 -12.05
CA MET A 72 -9.79 22.29 -12.75
C MET A 72 -9.68 21.91 -14.23
N ARG A 73 -10.76 21.33 -14.77
CA ARG A 73 -10.91 21.01 -16.20
C ARG A 73 -12.16 21.63 -16.76
N GLN A 74 -12.13 21.93 -18.05
CA GLN A 74 -13.28 22.42 -18.84
C GLN A 74 -13.59 21.38 -19.89
N ASP A 75 -14.85 21.01 -20.01
CA ASP A 75 -15.41 20.22 -21.12
C ASP A 75 -16.54 20.97 -21.85
N GLU A 76 -17.27 20.30 -22.74
CA GLU A 76 -18.28 20.95 -23.58
C GLU A 76 -19.47 21.48 -22.80
N ASP A 77 -19.84 20.86 -21.67
CA ASP A 77 -21.05 21.14 -20.91
C ASP A 77 -20.79 21.63 -19.47
N GLY A 78 -19.55 21.94 -19.10
CA GLY A 78 -19.25 22.47 -17.79
C GLY A 78 -17.78 22.43 -17.41
N ARG A 79 -17.55 22.73 -16.12
CA ARG A 79 -16.24 22.63 -15.49
C ARG A 79 -16.24 21.52 -14.44
N TRP A 80 -15.08 20.93 -14.23
CA TRP A 80 -14.86 19.91 -13.21
C TRP A 80 -13.74 20.39 -12.29
N LEU A 81 -14.00 20.32 -10.99
CA LEU A 81 -13.01 20.58 -9.96
C LEU A 81 -12.77 19.29 -9.17
N PHE A 82 -11.54 18.83 -9.16
CA PHE A 82 -11.08 17.74 -8.33
C PHE A 82 -10.12 18.29 -7.25
N LEU A 83 -10.36 17.91 -6.00
CA LEU A 83 -9.48 18.20 -4.88
C LEU A 83 -9.07 16.92 -4.19
N ALA A 84 -7.84 16.85 -3.71
CA ALA A 84 -7.35 15.73 -2.91
C ALA A 84 -6.22 16.17 -1.99
N HIS A 85 -5.94 15.40 -0.94
CA HIS A 85 -4.74 15.61 -0.14
C HIS A 85 -3.50 15.32 -0.99
N GLY A 86 -2.64 16.31 -1.16
CA GLY A 86 -1.39 16.21 -1.92
C GLY A 86 -0.17 15.97 -1.06
N TYR A 87 -0.27 16.36 0.19
CA TYR A 87 0.76 16.17 1.21
C TYR A 87 0.09 15.71 2.48
N GLU A 88 0.51 14.58 2.96
CA GLU A 88 0.19 14.20 4.33
C GLU A 88 0.96 15.12 5.26
N LYS A 89 0.30 15.74 6.21
CA LYS A 89 0.96 16.38 7.35
C LYS A 89 1.53 15.32 8.30
N VAL A 90 1.94 14.19 7.74
CA VAL A 90 2.51 13.10 8.51
C VAL A 90 3.90 13.50 8.94
N ARG A 91 4.20 13.27 10.20
CA ARG A 91 5.55 13.20 10.70
C ARG A 91 6.43 12.42 9.70
N ASP A 92 7.65 12.88 9.51
CA ASP A 92 8.72 12.41 8.62
C ASP A 92 9.05 10.90 8.68
N THR A 93 8.10 10.04 8.90
CA THR A 93 8.32 8.61 8.94
C THR A 93 7.36 7.91 7.99
N PHE A 94 7.84 7.59 6.81
CA PHE A 94 7.23 6.73 5.80
C PHE A 94 6.72 5.37 6.34
N TRP A 95 7.02 5.07 7.60
CA TRP A 95 6.72 3.81 8.29
C TRP A 95 5.77 3.95 9.47
N SER A 96 5.42 5.15 9.87
CA SER A 96 4.30 5.28 10.79
C SER A 96 3.05 4.92 9.99
N MET A 97 2.57 3.71 10.15
CA MET A 97 1.14 3.51 10.07
C MET A 97 0.55 4.65 10.86
N VAL A 98 -0.27 5.43 10.22
CA VAL A 98 -0.88 6.64 10.76
C VAL A 98 -1.26 6.35 12.19
N ASP A 99 -0.58 7.01 13.13
CA ASP A 99 -1.04 7.06 14.51
C ASP A 99 -2.30 7.90 14.44
N CYS A 100 -3.42 7.22 14.25
CA CYS A 100 -4.71 7.81 13.95
C CYS A 100 -5.18 8.77 15.06
N GLU A 101 -4.52 8.75 16.21
CA GLU A 101 -4.82 9.66 17.33
C GLU A 101 -4.33 11.10 17.10
N ASP A 102 -3.35 11.31 16.22
CA ASP A 102 -2.77 12.65 15.96
C ASP A 102 -3.34 13.35 14.72
N TYR A 103 -4.27 12.75 13.97
CA TYR A 103 -4.86 13.34 12.79
C TYR A 103 -6.22 13.97 13.08
N PRO A 104 -6.44 15.23 12.67
CA PRO A 104 -7.81 15.70 12.51
C PRO A 104 -8.44 14.86 11.39
N TYR A 105 -9.30 13.91 11.77
CA TYR A 105 -10.03 13.04 10.84
C TYR A 105 -10.83 13.80 9.81
N VAL A 106 -11.01 15.08 10.02
CA VAL A 106 -11.86 15.93 9.21
C VAL A 106 -11.33 17.33 9.16
N GLU A 107 -11.15 17.83 7.95
CA GLU A 107 -10.90 19.24 7.67
C GLU A 107 -12.14 19.87 7.07
N ASN A 108 -12.63 20.95 7.70
CA ASN A 108 -13.63 21.80 7.07
C ASN A 108 -12.92 22.73 6.08
N ILE A 109 -13.35 22.71 4.85
CA ILE A 109 -12.80 23.57 3.79
C ILE A 109 -13.86 24.50 3.25
N HIS A 110 -13.43 25.72 2.95
CA HIS A 110 -14.25 26.76 2.34
C HIS A 110 -13.75 27.01 0.92
N LEU A 111 -14.58 26.63 -0.05
CA LEU A 111 -14.31 26.82 -1.47
C LEU A 111 -14.71 28.23 -1.91
N ARG A 112 -13.84 28.89 -2.67
CA ARG A 112 -14.13 30.13 -3.40
C ARG A 112 -13.76 29.92 -4.85
N ILE A 113 -14.74 29.94 -5.73
CA ILE A 113 -14.58 29.64 -7.16
C ILE A 113 -15.01 30.87 -7.95
N GLN A 114 -14.18 31.35 -8.87
CA GLN A 114 -14.53 32.46 -9.76
C GLN A 114 -15.64 32.06 -10.73
N GLY A 115 -16.68 32.84 -10.80
CA GLY A 115 -17.89 32.56 -11.55
C GLY A 115 -19.06 32.16 -10.66
N GLU A 116 -20.27 32.15 -11.24
CA GLU A 116 -21.50 31.72 -10.56
C GLU A 116 -21.91 30.36 -11.10
N TYR A 117 -21.82 29.32 -10.25
CA TYR A 117 -22.04 27.92 -10.62
C TYR A 117 -22.99 27.22 -9.63
N ASP A 118 -23.84 26.34 -10.16
CA ASP A 118 -24.48 25.29 -9.41
C ASP A 118 -23.48 24.12 -9.26
N LEU A 119 -23.30 23.65 -8.04
CA LEU A 119 -22.32 22.63 -7.70
C LEU A 119 -23.00 21.27 -7.52
N THR A 120 -22.43 20.24 -8.13
CA THR A 120 -22.86 18.84 -7.93
C THR A 120 -21.63 18.01 -7.56
N VAL A 121 -21.67 17.39 -6.39
CA VAL A 121 -20.63 16.45 -5.93
C VAL A 121 -20.89 15.09 -6.56
N TYR A 122 -19.83 14.42 -6.97
CA TYR A 122 -19.83 13.05 -7.47
C TYR A 122 -19.07 12.17 -6.48
N ASP A 123 -19.77 11.21 -5.91
CA ASP A 123 -19.14 10.19 -5.08
C ASP A 123 -18.45 9.16 -5.97
N ALA A 124 -17.13 9.11 -5.92
CA ALA A 124 -16.31 8.21 -6.74
C ALA A 124 -16.45 6.73 -6.31
N MET A 125 -16.92 6.45 -5.08
CA MET A 125 -17.10 5.10 -4.56
C MET A 125 -18.45 4.49 -4.94
N THR A 126 -19.51 5.29 -4.92
CA THR A 126 -20.87 4.81 -5.17
C THR A 126 -21.37 5.17 -6.56
N GLY A 127 -20.82 6.19 -7.19
CA GLY A 127 -21.31 6.80 -8.43
C GLY A 127 -22.54 7.70 -8.22
N GLU A 128 -22.95 7.91 -6.98
CA GLU A 128 -24.06 8.81 -6.65
C GLU A 128 -23.67 10.26 -6.80
N THR A 129 -24.67 11.11 -6.93
CA THR A 129 -24.47 12.57 -7.06
C THR A 129 -25.38 13.32 -6.12
N GLU A 130 -24.84 14.38 -5.51
CA GLU A 130 -25.61 15.27 -4.65
C GLU A 130 -25.38 16.74 -4.99
N LYS A 131 -26.39 17.60 -4.76
CA LYS A 131 -26.26 19.03 -4.90
C LYS A 131 -25.53 19.62 -3.71
N LEU A 132 -24.39 20.30 -3.97
CA LEU A 132 -23.66 21.01 -2.94
C LEU A 132 -24.28 22.39 -2.74
N GLN A 133 -24.66 22.68 -1.49
CA GLN A 133 -25.15 24.01 -1.12
C GLN A 133 -24.07 25.05 -1.35
N CYS A 134 -24.42 26.11 -2.08
CA CYS A 134 -23.50 27.19 -2.37
C CYS A 134 -24.18 28.55 -2.33
N THR A 135 -23.39 29.60 -2.16
CA THR A 135 -23.81 31.00 -2.22
C THR A 135 -23.04 31.74 -3.29
N HIS A 136 -23.70 32.69 -3.95
CA HIS A 136 -23.07 33.53 -4.95
C HIS A 136 -22.88 34.94 -4.40
N ARG A 137 -21.66 35.43 -4.42
CA ARG A 137 -21.34 36.78 -3.97
C ARG A 137 -20.17 37.38 -4.76
N ASN A 138 -20.39 38.57 -5.31
CA ASN A 138 -19.36 39.33 -6.08
C ASN A 138 -18.78 38.51 -7.25
N GLY A 139 -19.60 37.75 -7.99
CA GLY A 139 -19.16 36.94 -9.11
C GLY A 139 -18.37 35.68 -8.72
N GLN A 140 -18.48 35.29 -7.46
CA GLN A 140 -17.84 34.06 -6.92
C GLN A 140 -18.90 33.11 -6.37
N THR A 141 -18.67 31.83 -6.59
CA THR A 141 -19.38 30.74 -5.91
C THR A 141 -18.64 30.35 -4.65
N ARG A 142 -19.35 30.22 -3.53
CA ARG A 142 -18.81 29.83 -2.23
C ARG A 142 -19.56 28.61 -1.73
N ALA A 143 -18.83 27.61 -1.28
CA ALA A 143 -19.35 26.40 -0.69
C ALA A 143 -18.44 25.92 0.45
N GLU A 144 -19.00 25.10 1.31
CA GLU A 144 -18.29 24.46 2.40
C GLU A 144 -18.35 22.94 2.19
N TRP A 145 -17.25 22.28 2.52
CA TRP A 145 -17.18 20.83 2.47
C TRP A 145 -16.33 20.29 3.61
N ARG A 146 -16.56 19.04 3.95
CA ARG A 146 -15.85 18.35 5.00
C ARG A 146 -15.04 17.21 4.38
N LEU A 147 -13.71 17.32 4.39
CA LEU A 147 -12.80 16.30 3.90
C LEU A 147 -12.31 15.42 5.04
N GLY A 148 -12.41 14.10 4.88
CA GLY A 148 -11.75 13.13 5.73
C GLY A 148 -10.27 12.96 5.39
N VAL A 149 -9.54 12.20 6.21
CA VAL A 149 -8.16 11.79 5.92
C VAL A 149 -8.13 10.96 4.63
N HIS A 150 -7.19 11.25 3.71
CA HIS A 150 -7.07 10.61 2.40
C HIS A 150 -8.29 10.73 1.50
N ASP A 151 -9.22 11.62 1.85
CA ASP A 151 -10.43 11.87 1.07
C ASP A 151 -10.14 12.71 -0.17
N SER A 152 -11.08 12.68 -1.10
CA SER A 152 -11.07 13.50 -2.30
C SER A 152 -12.47 14.02 -2.60
N LEU A 153 -12.54 15.12 -3.36
CA LEU A 153 -13.79 15.76 -3.72
C LEU A 153 -13.83 16.02 -5.22
N LEU A 154 -14.81 15.45 -5.91
CA LEU A 154 -15.06 15.70 -7.32
C LEU A 154 -16.36 16.50 -7.47
N ILE A 155 -16.25 17.70 -8.03
CA ILE A 155 -17.38 18.60 -8.21
C ILE A 155 -17.55 18.94 -9.69
N ARG A 156 -18.76 18.82 -10.19
CA ARG A 156 -19.17 19.43 -11.46
C ARG A 156 -19.73 20.82 -11.19
N LEU A 157 -19.24 21.81 -11.95
CA LEU A 157 -19.66 23.19 -11.94
C LEU A 157 -20.47 23.46 -13.20
N ALA A 158 -21.79 23.60 -13.08
CA ALA A 158 -22.65 24.05 -14.16
C ALA A 158 -22.93 25.56 -14.00
N PRO A 159 -23.07 26.35 -15.08
CA PRO A 159 -23.48 27.75 -14.96
C PRO A 159 -24.76 27.83 -14.11
N ALA A 160 -24.79 28.77 -13.16
CA ALA A 160 -25.95 28.92 -12.29
C ALA A 160 -27.21 29.27 -13.10
N ALA A 161 -28.27 28.52 -12.91
CA ALA A 161 -29.57 28.84 -13.49
C ALA A 161 -30.15 30.07 -12.80
N GLU A 162 -30.87 30.93 -13.54
CA GLU A 162 -31.55 32.09 -12.96
C GLU A 162 -32.42 31.68 -11.76
N ARG A 163 -32.19 32.32 -10.63
CA ARG A 163 -32.58 31.98 -9.26
C ARG A 163 -34.00 31.44 -9.09
N GLN A 164 -34.13 30.25 -8.56
CA GLN A 164 -35.15 29.91 -7.55
C GLN A 164 -34.44 29.82 -6.17
N GLN A 165 -34.83 30.69 -5.23
CA GLN A 165 -34.43 30.62 -3.84
C GLN A 165 -35.01 29.35 -3.22
N GLY A 166 -34.21 28.30 -3.10
CA GLY A 166 -34.54 27.11 -2.34
C GLY A 166 -33.65 27.04 -1.09
N SER A 167 -34.27 27.17 0.07
CA SER A 167 -33.62 26.86 1.34
C SER A 167 -33.44 25.36 1.45
N GLY A 168 -32.30 24.82 1.09
CA GLY A 168 -31.93 23.46 1.39
C GLY A 168 -31.19 23.45 2.73
N ASN A 169 -31.67 22.71 3.70
CA ASN A 169 -30.98 22.43 4.94
C ASN A 169 -29.71 21.60 4.61
N ALA A 170 -28.56 22.05 5.12
CA ALA A 170 -27.39 21.18 5.20
C ALA A 170 -27.83 19.89 5.92
N ALA A 171 -27.55 18.75 5.36
CA ALA A 171 -27.80 17.47 6.04
C ALA A 171 -26.94 17.50 7.32
N GLU A 172 -27.61 17.66 8.46
CA GLU A 172 -26.98 17.46 9.76
C GLU A 172 -26.48 16.02 9.79
N ILE A 173 -25.16 15.83 9.84
CA ILE A 173 -24.58 14.52 10.14
C ILE A 173 -24.98 14.21 11.58
N ARG A 174 -26.10 13.49 11.73
CA ARG A 174 -26.51 12.99 13.04
C ARG A 174 -25.52 11.92 13.46
N GLU A 175 -24.88 12.11 14.61
CA GLU A 175 -24.17 11.03 15.29
C GLU A 175 -25.16 9.86 15.45
N PRO A 176 -24.72 8.62 15.16
CA PRO A 176 -25.57 7.45 15.23
C PRO A 176 -26.12 7.27 16.65
N SER A 177 -27.43 7.02 16.75
CA SER A 177 -28.13 6.95 18.04
C SER A 177 -27.80 5.66 18.81
N SER A 178 -27.36 4.60 18.12
CA SER A 178 -27.10 3.29 18.73
C SER A 178 -26.02 2.51 18.00
N ARG A 179 -25.29 1.67 18.73
CA ARG A 179 -24.16 0.89 18.20
C ARG A 179 -24.18 -0.53 18.72
N ILE A 180 -23.84 -1.50 17.86
CA ILE A 180 -23.59 -2.89 18.26
C ILE A 180 -22.10 -3.18 18.05
N ARG A 181 -21.44 -3.69 19.09
CA ARG A 181 -20.09 -4.24 18.97
C ARG A 181 -20.16 -5.72 18.60
N LEU A 182 -19.36 -6.12 17.65
CA LEU A 182 -19.27 -7.52 17.23
C LEU A 182 -18.60 -8.35 18.34
N THR A 183 -19.13 -9.55 18.58
CA THR A 183 -18.58 -10.47 19.58
C THR A 183 -17.41 -11.27 19.01
N GLN A 184 -16.36 -11.46 19.78
CA GLN A 184 -15.15 -12.22 19.43
C GLN A 184 -15.10 -13.53 20.23
N PRO A 185 -14.38 -14.57 19.79
CA PRO A 185 -13.60 -14.70 18.54
C PRO A 185 -14.43 -15.15 17.32
N PHE A 186 -13.89 -14.94 16.12
CA PHE A 186 -14.57 -15.20 14.85
C PHE A 186 -13.96 -16.39 14.12
N GLU A 187 -14.79 -17.14 13.39
CA GLU A 187 -14.34 -18.01 12.33
C GLU A 187 -13.82 -17.15 11.16
N VAL A 188 -12.76 -17.62 10.51
CA VAL A 188 -12.17 -16.94 9.36
C VAL A 188 -12.04 -17.87 8.17
N MET A 189 -12.17 -17.28 6.98
CA MET A 189 -11.89 -17.96 5.72
C MET A 189 -10.70 -17.27 5.06
N ARG A 190 -9.66 -18.05 4.77
CA ARG A 190 -8.52 -17.62 3.97
C ARG A 190 -8.78 -17.97 2.51
N GLU A 191 -8.53 -17.06 1.60
CA GLU A 191 -8.63 -17.35 0.15
C GLU A 191 -7.41 -18.11 -0.36
N GLU A 192 -6.28 -18.03 0.35
CA GLU A 192 -5.02 -18.67 0.01
C GLU A 192 -4.50 -19.53 1.16
N PRO A 193 -3.59 -20.47 0.91
CA PRO A 193 -2.86 -21.14 1.97
C PRO A 193 -2.08 -20.14 2.84
N ASN A 194 -1.88 -20.45 4.11
CA ASN A 194 -0.94 -19.70 4.94
C ASN A 194 0.50 -19.94 4.46
N VAL A 195 1.39 -19.05 4.82
CA VAL A 195 2.76 -19.00 4.32
C VAL A 195 3.76 -19.05 5.46
N LEU A 196 4.76 -19.92 5.33
CA LEU A 196 6.03 -19.81 6.05
C LEU A 196 7.11 -19.40 5.04
N LEU A 197 7.71 -18.24 5.24
CA LEU A 197 8.79 -17.72 4.41
C LEU A 197 10.09 -18.49 4.69
N LEU A 198 10.81 -18.90 3.65
CA LEU A 198 12.13 -19.55 3.69
C LEU A 198 13.16 -18.60 3.04
N ASP A 199 13.68 -17.69 3.82
CA ASP A 199 14.55 -16.59 3.40
C ASP A 199 15.97 -16.67 3.95
N LYS A 200 16.23 -17.62 4.86
CA LYS A 200 17.56 -17.89 5.42
C LYS A 200 17.89 -19.38 5.31
N ALA A 201 19.10 -19.70 4.89
CA ALA A 201 19.53 -21.08 4.71
C ALA A 201 21.00 -21.27 5.06
N GLU A 202 21.36 -22.45 5.58
CA GLU A 202 22.71 -22.95 5.45
C GLU A 202 22.98 -23.25 3.97
N TYR A 203 24.20 -23.02 3.51
CA TYR A 203 24.54 -23.20 2.10
C TYR A 203 25.88 -23.87 1.90
N ARG A 204 26.05 -24.51 0.74
CA ARG A 204 27.35 -25.01 0.28
C ARG A 204 27.42 -24.97 -1.24
N ILE A 205 28.63 -24.85 -1.75
CA ILE A 205 28.95 -25.01 -3.16
C ILE A 205 29.56 -26.42 -3.35
N ASP A 206 29.03 -27.13 -4.34
CA ASP A 206 29.47 -28.48 -4.71
C ASP A 206 29.49 -29.45 -3.50
N ARG A 207 30.65 -30.00 -3.18
CA ARG A 207 30.84 -30.94 -2.06
C ARG A 207 31.55 -30.32 -0.85
N GLU A 208 31.61 -28.98 -0.80
CA GLU A 208 32.25 -28.31 0.32
C GLU A 208 31.46 -28.47 1.63
N PRO A 209 32.09 -28.17 2.78
CA PRO A 209 31.34 -28.12 4.04
C PRO A 209 30.23 -27.09 4.01
N TRP A 210 29.16 -27.36 4.75
CA TRP A 210 28.09 -26.43 4.94
C TRP A 210 28.59 -25.14 5.61
N GLN A 211 28.20 -24.01 5.07
CA GLN A 211 28.40 -22.69 5.65
C GLN A 211 27.24 -22.38 6.58
N PRO A 212 27.45 -21.52 7.58
CA PRO A 212 26.39 -21.06 8.50
C PRO A 212 25.19 -20.47 7.74
N GLU A 213 24.05 -20.48 8.41
CA GLU A 213 22.84 -19.85 7.92
C GLU A 213 23.05 -18.36 7.58
N GLU A 214 22.60 -17.95 6.41
CA GLU A 214 22.63 -16.58 5.94
C GLU A 214 21.35 -16.28 5.15
N ASP A 215 20.99 -15.01 5.06
CA ASP A 215 19.93 -14.53 4.17
C ASP A 215 20.22 -14.91 2.71
N ILE A 216 19.22 -15.42 2.01
CA ILE A 216 19.35 -15.97 0.65
C ILE A 216 19.91 -14.96 -0.34
N LEU A 217 19.47 -13.70 -0.29
CA LEU A 217 19.95 -12.67 -1.20
C LEU A 217 21.38 -12.22 -0.88
N LYS A 218 21.78 -12.31 0.38
CA LYS A 218 23.17 -12.06 0.81
C LYS A 218 24.07 -13.22 0.44
N LEU A 219 23.65 -14.46 0.70
CA LEU A 219 24.46 -15.63 0.33
C LEU A 219 24.68 -15.73 -1.18
N ASP A 220 23.67 -15.37 -2.00
CA ASP A 220 23.87 -15.27 -3.45
C ASP A 220 25.01 -14.30 -3.77
N ASN A 221 25.01 -13.11 -3.18
CA ASN A 221 26.08 -12.14 -3.39
C ASN A 221 27.45 -12.59 -2.85
N ILE A 222 27.52 -13.38 -1.78
CA ILE A 222 28.75 -14.01 -1.28
C ILE A 222 29.27 -14.99 -2.34
N CYS A 223 28.42 -15.87 -2.85
CA CYS A 223 28.78 -16.83 -3.91
C CYS A 223 29.21 -16.12 -5.20
N ARG A 224 28.46 -15.10 -5.62
CA ARG A 224 28.79 -14.31 -6.82
C ARG A 224 30.18 -13.68 -6.74
N ARG A 225 30.52 -13.03 -5.62
CA ARG A 225 31.86 -12.45 -5.42
C ARG A 225 32.96 -13.51 -5.46
N ARG A 226 32.70 -14.68 -4.88
CA ARG A 226 33.62 -15.80 -4.88
C ARG A 226 33.99 -16.27 -6.29
N PHE A 227 33.01 -16.29 -7.19
CA PHE A 227 33.19 -16.72 -8.59
C PHE A 227 33.52 -15.57 -9.55
N GLY A 228 33.68 -14.33 -9.05
CA GLY A 228 33.93 -13.15 -9.87
C GLY A 228 32.75 -12.71 -10.72
N TYR A 229 31.52 -13.07 -10.31
CA TYR A 229 30.31 -12.57 -10.92
C TYR A 229 29.91 -11.22 -10.32
N PRO A 230 29.25 -10.32 -11.09
CA PRO A 230 28.73 -9.06 -10.56
C PRO A 230 27.71 -9.30 -9.43
N PRO A 231 27.86 -8.65 -8.26
CA PRO A 231 26.84 -8.74 -7.21
C PRO A 231 25.49 -8.14 -7.66
N LYS A 232 24.40 -8.68 -7.16
CA LYS A 232 23.05 -8.11 -7.32
C LYS A 232 22.78 -7.12 -6.19
N GLU A 233 23.46 -5.99 -6.14
CA GLU A 233 23.37 -5.04 -5.01
C GLU A 233 22.44 -3.85 -5.26
N GLU A 234 22.22 -3.48 -6.51
CA GLU A 234 21.46 -2.28 -6.89
C GLU A 234 20.20 -2.59 -7.70
N ALA A 235 19.36 -1.54 -7.79
CA ALA A 235 18.12 -1.56 -8.54
C ALA A 235 18.36 -1.72 -10.04
N GLY A 236 18.70 -2.73 -10.57
CA GLY A 236 19.01 -2.88 -11.98
C GLY A 236 19.49 -4.26 -12.35
N ALA A 237 19.36 -5.20 -11.41
CA ALA A 237 19.58 -6.60 -11.74
C ALA A 237 18.60 -7.01 -12.84
N GLN A 238 19.09 -7.00 -14.05
CA GLN A 238 18.33 -7.38 -15.24
C GLN A 238 18.96 -8.66 -15.79
N PRO A 239 18.57 -9.85 -15.28
CA PRO A 239 19.21 -11.12 -15.64
C PRO A 239 19.18 -11.40 -17.14
N TRP A 240 18.20 -10.88 -17.86
CA TRP A 240 18.13 -10.99 -19.32
C TRP A 240 19.22 -10.22 -20.07
N THR A 241 19.90 -9.26 -19.45
CA THR A 241 21.02 -8.54 -20.09
C THR A 241 22.34 -9.29 -19.98
N VAL A 242 22.43 -10.29 -19.12
CA VAL A 242 23.61 -11.10 -18.90
C VAL A 242 23.75 -12.12 -20.03
N LYS A 243 24.90 -12.10 -20.75
CA LYS A 243 25.23 -13.14 -21.72
C LYS A 243 25.66 -14.38 -20.98
N ASP A 244 25.08 -15.52 -21.34
CA ASP A 244 25.38 -16.80 -20.69
C ASP A 244 26.57 -17.47 -21.39
N GLU A 245 27.75 -16.93 -21.17
CA GLU A 245 28.97 -17.45 -21.81
C GLU A 245 29.60 -18.62 -21.06
N LYS A 246 29.29 -18.78 -19.76
CA LYS A 246 29.93 -19.76 -18.87
C LYS A 246 29.04 -20.90 -18.36
N GLY A 247 27.72 -20.81 -18.64
CA GLY A 247 26.74 -21.78 -18.13
C GLY A 247 26.69 -21.84 -16.60
N PHE A 248 26.39 -23.03 -16.08
CA PHE A 248 26.26 -23.31 -14.65
C PHE A 248 27.32 -24.34 -14.20
N PRO A 249 28.56 -23.88 -13.91
CA PRO A 249 29.69 -24.79 -13.64
C PRO A 249 29.67 -25.43 -12.26
N ASN A 250 28.87 -24.90 -11.33
CA ASN A 250 28.82 -25.33 -9.94
C ASN A 250 27.40 -25.73 -9.53
N VAL A 251 27.27 -26.35 -8.38
CA VAL A 251 25.98 -26.66 -7.73
C VAL A 251 25.93 -25.92 -6.40
N LEU A 252 24.90 -25.08 -6.23
CA LEU A 252 24.54 -24.49 -4.96
C LEU A 252 23.54 -25.40 -4.24
N SER A 253 23.84 -25.77 -3.01
CA SER A 253 22.88 -26.42 -2.12
C SER A 253 22.47 -25.47 -1.00
N LEU A 254 21.17 -25.34 -0.78
CA LEU A 254 20.55 -24.60 0.32
C LEU A 254 19.89 -25.58 1.27
N ARG A 255 19.99 -25.35 2.57
CA ARG A 255 19.35 -26.18 3.59
C ARG A 255 18.60 -25.32 4.58
N PHE A 256 17.29 -25.50 4.62
CA PHE A 256 16.38 -24.82 5.54
C PHE A 256 16.02 -25.74 6.70
N ALA A 257 16.15 -25.25 7.93
CA ALA A 257 15.61 -25.88 9.11
C ALA A 257 14.16 -25.39 9.30
N VAL A 258 13.23 -26.30 9.49
CA VAL A 258 11.80 -25.99 9.69
C VAL A 258 11.32 -26.72 10.94
N ASP A 259 11.10 -25.96 12.01
CA ASP A 259 10.51 -26.46 13.23
C ASP A 259 8.97 -26.45 13.15
N SER A 260 8.35 -27.54 13.58
CA SER A 260 6.91 -27.68 13.60
C SER A 260 6.39 -28.22 14.93
N LEU A 261 5.34 -27.59 15.48
CA LEU A 261 4.65 -28.09 16.67
C LEU A 261 3.55 -29.10 16.35
N THR A 262 3.30 -29.40 15.06
CA THR A 262 2.26 -30.30 14.62
C THR A 262 2.72 -31.05 13.36
N ASP A 263 2.15 -32.22 13.09
CA ASP A 263 2.24 -32.86 11.79
C ASP A 263 1.37 -32.08 10.80
N THR A 264 1.89 -31.75 9.62
CA THR A 264 1.14 -30.95 8.65
C THR A 264 1.50 -31.26 7.21
N TRP A 265 0.54 -31.10 6.31
CA TRP A 265 0.78 -31.12 4.88
C TRP A 265 1.18 -29.71 4.43
N ALA A 266 2.15 -29.67 3.53
CA ALA A 266 2.60 -28.43 2.92
C ALA A 266 2.94 -28.63 1.46
N SER A 267 3.00 -27.53 0.73
CA SER A 267 3.61 -27.46 -0.60
C SER A 267 4.78 -26.47 -0.53
N LEU A 268 5.81 -26.71 -1.32
CA LEU A 268 6.94 -25.80 -1.47
C LEU A 268 6.73 -24.97 -2.72
N ALA A 269 6.81 -23.65 -2.61
CA ALA A 269 6.77 -22.72 -3.72
C ALA A 269 8.15 -22.09 -3.92
N LEU A 270 8.69 -22.18 -5.13
CA LEU A 270 10.04 -21.75 -5.48
C LEU A 270 10.15 -21.37 -6.96
N GLU A 271 11.10 -20.51 -7.29
CA GLU A 271 11.48 -20.23 -8.66
C GLU A 271 12.46 -21.31 -9.21
N SER A 272 12.54 -21.41 -10.53
CA SER A 272 13.45 -22.35 -11.21
C SER A 272 13.29 -23.82 -10.78
N ARG A 273 12.06 -24.28 -10.59
CA ARG A 273 11.74 -25.65 -10.20
C ARG A 273 12.33 -26.68 -11.16
N ASP A 274 12.29 -26.41 -12.45
CA ASP A 274 12.78 -27.26 -13.53
C ASP A 274 14.28 -27.62 -13.41
N LYS A 275 15.05 -26.81 -12.66
CA LYS A 275 16.50 -26.97 -12.46
C LYS A 275 16.88 -27.33 -11.03
N THR A 276 15.90 -27.46 -10.13
CA THR A 276 16.15 -27.62 -8.70
C THR A 276 15.71 -28.99 -8.20
N GLU A 277 16.65 -29.76 -7.64
CA GLU A 277 16.33 -30.96 -6.88
C GLU A 277 15.88 -30.58 -5.48
N ILE A 278 14.78 -31.17 -5.02
CA ILE A 278 14.17 -30.89 -3.72
C ILE A 278 14.30 -32.14 -2.86
N TYR A 279 14.80 -31.98 -1.64
CA TYR A 279 14.85 -33.06 -0.65
C TYR A 279 14.13 -32.62 0.62
N VAL A 280 13.28 -33.47 1.16
CA VAL A 280 12.61 -33.26 2.46
C VAL A 280 13.01 -34.38 3.41
N ASN A 281 13.62 -34.02 4.52
CA ASN A 281 14.15 -34.97 5.52
C ASN A 281 15.06 -36.03 4.89
N GLY A 282 15.84 -35.66 3.88
CA GLY A 282 16.77 -36.50 3.15
C GLY A 282 16.16 -37.30 2.01
N SER A 283 14.84 -37.28 1.81
CA SER A 283 14.17 -37.99 0.70
C SER A 283 13.95 -37.05 -0.48
N LEU A 284 14.32 -37.49 -1.68
CA LEU A 284 14.10 -36.79 -2.94
C LEU A 284 12.60 -36.64 -3.21
N VAL A 285 12.17 -35.44 -3.61
CA VAL A 285 10.81 -35.15 -4.05
C VAL A 285 10.77 -35.22 -5.58
N GLU A 286 10.08 -36.21 -6.12
CA GLU A 286 9.92 -36.44 -7.55
C GLU A 286 8.65 -35.82 -8.14
N GLU A 287 7.84 -35.17 -7.31
CA GLU A 287 6.58 -34.53 -7.69
C GLU A 287 6.82 -33.37 -8.68
N GLU A 288 5.98 -33.33 -9.71
CA GLU A 288 5.95 -32.23 -10.66
C GLU A 288 5.24 -30.97 -10.07
N SER A 289 5.40 -29.84 -10.76
CA SER A 289 4.69 -28.61 -10.42
C SER A 289 3.17 -28.82 -10.54
N SER A 290 2.45 -28.36 -9.51
CA SER A 290 0.98 -28.45 -9.43
C SER A 290 0.28 -27.11 -9.67
N GLY A 291 1.02 -26.05 -10.01
CA GLY A 291 0.54 -24.70 -10.22
C GLY A 291 1.59 -23.66 -9.80
N TRP A 292 1.16 -22.47 -9.48
CA TRP A 292 2.02 -21.36 -9.14
C TRP A 292 1.47 -20.56 -7.94
N PHE A 293 2.34 -19.82 -7.28
CA PHE A 293 2.01 -18.97 -6.13
C PHE A 293 2.29 -17.51 -6.45
N THR A 294 1.26 -16.71 -6.62
CA THR A 294 1.29 -15.24 -6.88
C THR A 294 1.85 -14.87 -8.25
N ASP A 295 2.92 -15.49 -8.68
CA ASP A 295 3.56 -15.30 -9.99
C ASP A 295 3.80 -16.67 -10.63
N GLU A 296 3.63 -16.77 -11.96
CA GLU A 296 3.82 -18.04 -12.71
C GLU A 296 5.24 -18.58 -12.62
N SER A 297 6.22 -17.74 -12.32
CA SER A 297 7.62 -18.16 -12.12
C SER A 297 7.83 -18.88 -10.78
N ILE A 298 6.94 -18.69 -9.80
CA ILE A 298 7.02 -19.34 -8.49
C ILE A 298 6.16 -20.60 -8.50
N GLU A 299 6.76 -21.68 -8.93
CA GLU A 299 6.08 -22.97 -9.09
C GLU A 299 5.82 -23.67 -7.75
N VAL A 300 4.67 -24.32 -7.63
CA VAL A 300 4.24 -25.01 -6.41
C VAL A 300 4.41 -26.52 -6.57
N VAL A 301 5.12 -27.14 -5.64
CA VAL A 301 5.37 -28.58 -5.59
C VAL A 301 4.84 -29.15 -4.29
N LYS A 302 4.06 -30.22 -4.36
CA LYS A 302 3.65 -30.97 -3.16
C LYS A 302 4.85 -31.67 -2.57
N ILE A 303 5.01 -31.57 -1.25
CA ILE A 303 6.11 -32.21 -0.53
C ILE A 303 5.55 -33.25 0.46
N PRO A 304 6.37 -34.23 0.90
CA PRO A 304 5.99 -35.11 1.99
C PRO A 304 5.58 -34.34 3.23
N PRO A 305 4.65 -34.88 4.06
CA PRO A 305 4.21 -34.20 5.27
C PRO A 305 5.39 -33.87 6.18
N LEU A 306 5.38 -32.63 6.69
CA LEU A 306 6.29 -32.21 7.74
C LEU A 306 5.83 -32.82 9.07
N ARG A 307 6.77 -33.34 9.83
CA ARG A 307 6.52 -33.97 11.12
C ARG A 307 6.65 -32.97 12.25
N ARG A 308 5.99 -33.23 13.33
CA ARG A 308 6.24 -32.51 14.58
C ARG A 308 7.72 -32.67 14.97
N GLY A 309 8.36 -31.54 15.30
CA GLY A 309 9.79 -31.44 15.58
C GLY A 309 10.54 -30.77 14.41
N SER A 310 11.82 -31.03 14.34
CA SER A 310 12.68 -30.44 13.32
C SER A 310 12.56 -31.20 11.98
N ASN A 311 12.38 -30.44 10.91
CA ASN A 311 12.39 -30.90 9.53
C ASN A 311 13.48 -30.18 8.77
N THR A 312 13.92 -30.80 7.68
CA THR A 312 14.94 -30.22 6.80
C THR A 312 14.42 -30.22 5.36
N ILE A 313 14.54 -29.08 4.70
CA ILE A 313 14.31 -28.94 3.26
C ILE A 313 15.67 -28.57 2.65
N GLU A 314 16.17 -29.40 1.73
CA GLU A 314 17.40 -29.15 0.99
C GLU A 314 17.06 -28.95 -0.48
N LEU A 315 17.55 -27.83 -1.06
CA LEU A 315 17.46 -27.51 -2.49
C LEU A 315 18.85 -27.61 -3.09
N ARG A 316 18.96 -28.26 -4.25
CA ARG A 316 20.22 -28.32 -5.03
C ARG A 316 19.94 -27.79 -6.42
N MET A 317 20.65 -26.75 -6.80
CA MET A 317 20.45 -26.06 -8.07
C MET A 317 21.75 -25.80 -8.80
N PRO A 318 21.77 -25.83 -10.14
CA PRO A 318 22.93 -25.39 -10.92
C PRO A 318 23.22 -23.92 -10.64
N TYR A 319 24.51 -23.60 -10.39
CA TYR A 319 24.93 -22.25 -10.02
C TYR A 319 25.90 -21.65 -11.03
N GLY A 320 25.59 -20.46 -11.50
CA GLY A 320 26.38 -19.69 -12.45
C GLY A 320 25.97 -18.21 -12.42
N GLU A 321 26.47 -17.40 -13.33
CA GLU A 321 26.21 -15.97 -13.37
C GLU A 321 24.73 -15.62 -13.53
N LYS A 322 23.99 -16.48 -14.25
CA LYS A 322 22.53 -16.34 -14.45
C LYS A 322 21.69 -17.08 -13.41
N ALA A 323 22.30 -17.69 -12.41
CA ALA A 323 21.50 -18.35 -11.37
C ALA A 323 20.56 -17.33 -10.70
N ASN A 324 19.28 -17.71 -10.59
CA ASN A 324 18.31 -16.96 -9.83
C ASN A 324 18.12 -17.65 -8.48
N VAL A 325 18.59 -16.99 -7.44
CA VAL A 325 18.53 -17.48 -6.06
C VAL A 325 17.63 -16.51 -5.29
N GLU A 326 16.43 -16.97 -4.97
CA GLU A 326 15.37 -16.19 -4.33
C GLU A 326 14.79 -16.96 -3.14
N SER A 327 14.04 -16.24 -2.30
CA SER A 327 13.30 -16.83 -1.18
C SER A 327 12.29 -17.87 -1.67
N CYS A 328 12.04 -18.88 -0.83
CA CYS A 328 11.04 -19.90 -1.07
C CYS A 328 9.93 -19.82 -0.03
N TYR A 329 8.83 -20.53 -0.25
CA TYR A 329 7.65 -20.43 0.59
C TYR A 329 7.09 -21.82 0.87
N LEU A 330 6.79 -22.12 2.14
CA LEU A 330 5.93 -23.25 2.48
C LEU A 330 4.49 -22.76 2.56
N LEU A 331 3.62 -23.44 1.83
CA LEU A 331 2.20 -23.13 1.71
C LEU A 331 1.38 -24.25 2.34
N GLY A 332 0.41 -23.93 3.19
CA GLY A 332 -0.42 -24.97 3.78
C GLY A 332 -1.48 -24.47 4.76
N ASP A 333 -2.21 -25.42 5.30
CA ASP A 333 -3.21 -25.15 6.34
C ASP A 333 -2.58 -25.34 7.73
N PHE A 334 -1.71 -24.42 8.08
CA PHE A 334 -1.02 -24.35 9.36
C PHE A 334 -0.97 -22.87 9.83
N GLY A 335 -0.66 -22.67 11.09
CA GLY A 335 -0.27 -21.37 11.60
C GLY A 335 1.26 -21.21 11.61
N VAL A 336 1.72 -19.98 11.70
CA VAL A 336 3.14 -19.64 11.85
C VAL A 336 3.32 -18.71 13.03
N GLU A 337 4.32 -18.97 13.83
CA GLU A 337 4.75 -18.10 14.92
C GLU A 337 6.15 -17.56 14.62
N VAL A 338 6.32 -16.24 14.82
CA VAL A 338 7.60 -15.56 14.68
C VAL A 338 7.98 -14.97 16.05
N PHE A 339 9.21 -15.21 16.48
CA PHE A 339 9.77 -14.65 17.71
C PHE A 339 11.25 -14.30 17.52
N GLY A 340 11.49 -13.00 17.46
CA GLY A 340 12.81 -12.48 17.07
C GLY A 340 13.18 -12.88 15.63
N LYS A 341 14.29 -13.59 15.49
CA LYS A 341 14.74 -14.15 14.20
C LYS A 341 14.22 -15.54 13.87
N GLU A 342 13.60 -16.18 14.85
CA GLU A 342 13.14 -17.57 14.73
C GLU A 342 11.68 -17.63 14.27
N LYS A 343 11.34 -18.69 13.56
CA LYS A 343 9.97 -18.97 13.09
C LYS A 343 9.68 -20.45 13.16
N ARG A 344 8.41 -20.79 13.43
CA ARG A 344 7.99 -22.18 13.48
C ARG A 344 6.55 -22.37 13.02
N ILE A 345 6.24 -23.55 12.54
CA ILE A 345 4.88 -23.97 12.23
C ILE A 345 4.16 -24.32 13.55
N ILE A 346 2.93 -23.82 13.67
CA ILE A 346 2.00 -24.13 14.76
C ILE A 346 0.70 -24.69 14.17
N PRO A 347 -0.20 -25.29 14.94
CA PRO A 347 -1.53 -25.63 14.45
C PRO A 347 -2.23 -24.41 13.85
N ALA A 348 -3.03 -24.65 12.79
CA ALA A 348 -3.83 -23.58 12.18
C ALA A 348 -4.74 -22.93 13.23
N PRO A 349 -4.85 -21.58 13.27
CA PRO A 349 -5.80 -20.92 14.16
C PRO A 349 -7.23 -21.21 13.66
N GLU A 350 -8.05 -21.83 14.51
CA GLU A 350 -9.46 -22.10 14.21
C GLU A 350 -10.30 -20.81 14.24
N LYS A 351 -9.91 -19.88 15.10
CA LYS A 351 -10.57 -18.60 15.29
C LYS A 351 -9.56 -17.49 15.49
N VAL A 352 -9.93 -16.29 15.08
CA VAL A 352 -9.14 -15.09 15.33
C VAL A 352 -9.97 -14.03 16.04
N VAL A 353 -9.30 -13.02 16.56
CA VAL A 353 -9.90 -11.80 17.09
C VAL A 353 -9.54 -10.60 16.20
N PHE A 354 -10.29 -9.52 16.29
CA PHE A 354 -9.82 -8.26 15.72
C PHE A 354 -8.55 -7.83 16.43
N GLY A 355 -7.57 -7.41 15.65
CA GLY A 355 -6.22 -7.12 16.08
C GLY A 355 -5.20 -7.63 15.04
N ASP A 356 -3.94 -7.48 15.36
CA ASP A 356 -2.83 -7.85 14.48
C ASP A 356 -2.78 -9.36 14.19
N LEU A 357 -3.01 -9.73 12.94
CA LEU A 357 -2.99 -11.11 12.45
C LEU A 357 -1.58 -11.73 12.45
N THR A 358 -0.53 -10.91 12.43
CA THR A 358 0.85 -11.42 12.49
C THR A 358 1.11 -12.17 13.80
N ARG A 359 0.41 -11.78 14.86
CA ARG A 359 0.45 -12.43 16.20
C ARG A 359 -0.56 -13.54 16.37
N GLN A 360 -1.37 -13.79 15.35
CA GLN A 360 -2.43 -14.80 15.36
C GLN A 360 -2.18 -15.92 14.34
N GLY A 361 -0.93 -16.27 14.15
CA GLY A 361 -0.51 -17.38 13.30
C GLY A 361 -0.39 -17.06 11.82
N MET A 362 -0.42 -15.79 11.40
CA MET A 362 -0.40 -15.39 9.99
C MET A 362 0.63 -14.28 9.69
N PRO A 363 1.90 -14.38 10.16
CA PRO A 363 2.90 -13.30 10.01
C PRO A 363 3.30 -13.05 8.57
N PHE A 364 3.24 -14.03 7.68
CA PHE A 364 3.64 -13.92 6.28
C PHE A 364 2.46 -14.04 5.30
N TYR A 365 1.23 -14.08 5.79
CA TYR A 365 0.05 -14.20 4.98
C TYR A 365 -0.19 -12.90 4.18
N GLY A 366 -0.41 -13.02 2.88
CA GLY A 366 -0.64 -11.89 1.98
C GLY A 366 -1.96 -11.93 1.23
N GLY A 367 -2.77 -12.97 1.43
CA GLY A 367 -4.07 -13.14 0.79
C GLY A 367 -5.21 -12.42 1.51
N ASN A 368 -6.42 -12.53 0.98
CA ASN A 368 -7.62 -11.98 1.59
C ASN A 368 -8.10 -12.88 2.74
N LEU A 369 -8.60 -12.23 3.81
CA LEU A 369 -9.15 -12.90 4.97
C LEU A 369 -10.56 -12.42 5.26
N THR A 370 -11.53 -13.33 5.30
CA THR A 370 -12.93 -13.00 5.61
C THR A 370 -13.26 -13.41 7.04
N TYR A 371 -13.65 -12.43 7.86
CA TYR A 371 -14.20 -12.62 9.21
C TYR A 371 -15.70 -12.88 9.11
N ARG A 372 -16.18 -13.94 9.74
CA ARG A 372 -17.60 -14.31 9.77
C ARG A 372 -18.20 -13.99 11.14
N CYS A 373 -18.99 -12.94 11.20
CA CYS A 373 -19.49 -12.34 12.42
C CYS A 373 -21.02 -12.51 12.51
N LYS A 374 -21.52 -13.33 13.43
CA LYS A 374 -22.97 -13.38 13.71
C LYS A 374 -23.35 -12.21 14.61
N PHE A 375 -24.46 -11.57 14.30
CA PHE A 375 -25.01 -10.48 15.11
C PHE A 375 -26.53 -10.47 15.04
N THR A 376 -27.16 -9.78 15.99
CA THR A 376 -28.61 -9.60 16.02
C THR A 376 -28.93 -8.17 15.62
N ALA A 377 -29.60 -7.98 14.49
CA ALA A 377 -30.08 -6.68 14.06
C ALA A 377 -31.36 -6.29 14.78
N PRO A 378 -31.53 -5.01 15.18
CA PRO A 378 -32.77 -4.53 15.77
C PRO A 378 -33.89 -4.31 14.73
N GLY A 379 -33.55 -4.34 13.46
CA GLY A 379 -34.40 -3.93 12.34
C GLY A 379 -34.16 -2.48 11.92
N GLY A 380 -34.25 -2.20 10.62
CA GLY A 380 -34.04 -0.87 10.05
C GLY A 380 -32.72 -0.71 9.33
N HIS A 381 -32.39 0.53 9.01
CA HIS A 381 -31.21 0.88 8.24
C HIS A 381 -29.93 0.76 9.08
N MET A 382 -28.92 0.05 8.55
CA MET A 382 -27.68 -0.21 9.26
C MET A 382 -26.45 0.13 8.43
N ARG A 383 -25.40 0.55 9.10
CA ARG A 383 -24.07 0.79 8.51
C ARG A 383 -22.99 0.07 9.30
N LEU A 384 -21.95 -0.36 8.62
CA LEU A 384 -20.71 -0.87 9.23
C LEU A 384 -19.65 0.22 9.22
N ARG A 385 -19.05 0.50 10.38
CA ARG A 385 -17.91 1.41 10.55
C ARG A 385 -16.69 0.63 10.98
N ALA A 386 -15.57 0.76 10.24
CA ALA A 386 -14.30 0.14 10.58
C ALA A 386 -13.16 1.12 10.28
N GLN A 387 -12.71 1.84 11.30
CA GLN A 387 -11.75 2.95 11.14
C GLN A 387 -10.29 2.51 11.16
N TYR A 388 -9.99 1.37 11.78
CA TYR A 388 -8.61 0.92 12.02
C TYR A 388 -8.39 -0.45 11.43
N PHE A 389 -7.79 -0.49 10.27
CA PHE A 389 -7.39 -1.72 9.59
C PHE A 389 -6.12 -1.51 8.78
N SER A 390 -5.36 -2.56 8.59
CA SER A 390 -4.18 -2.60 7.73
C SER A 390 -4.48 -3.40 6.48
N GLY A 391 -4.36 -2.77 5.35
CA GLY A 391 -4.70 -3.32 4.04
C GLY A 391 -5.30 -2.25 3.13
N PRO A 392 -5.49 -2.55 1.85
CA PRO A 392 -5.98 -1.55 0.88
C PRO A 392 -7.45 -1.18 1.10
N LEU A 393 -8.30 -2.13 1.50
CA LEU A 393 -9.73 -1.90 1.76
C LEU A 393 -10.34 -3.07 2.54
N LEU A 394 -11.57 -2.88 3.03
CA LEU A 394 -12.43 -3.94 3.54
C LEU A 394 -13.63 -4.11 2.62
N GLY A 395 -14.01 -5.35 2.33
CA GLY A 395 -15.29 -5.68 1.70
C GLY A 395 -16.32 -6.04 2.76
N ALA A 396 -17.60 -5.77 2.52
CA ALA A 396 -18.69 -6.18 3.40
C ALA A 396 -19.79 -6.93 2.65
N ALA A 397 -20.31 -7.97 3.29
CA ALA A 397 -21.48 -8.70 2.84
C ALA A 397 -22.37 -9.08 4.03
N VAL A 398 -23.67 -9.08 3.85
CA VAL A 398 -24.66 -9.55 4.83
C VAL A 398 -25.46 -10.68 4.21
N ASP A 399 -25.52 -11.81 4.92
CA ASP A 399 -26.22 -13.03 4.49
C ASP A 399 -25.83 -13.48 3.08
N GLY A 400 -24.53 -13.36 2.76
CA GLY A 400 -23.95 -13.72 1.46
C GLY A 400 -24.18 -12.68 0.35
N LYS A 401 -24.87 -11.58 0.62
CA LYS A 401 -25.06 -10.50 -0.34
C LYS A 401 -24.05 -9.39 -0.10
N ARG A 402 -23.21 -9.10 -1.10
CA ARG A 402 -22.27 -7.99 -1.04
C ARG A 402 -23.00 -6.65 -0.90
N THR A 403 -22.60 -5.83 0.05
CA THR A 403 -23.16 -4.51 0.34
C THR A 403 -22.27 -3.37 -0.13
N GLY A 404 -20.94 -3.53 -0.02
CA GLY A 404 -20.00 -2.50 -0.46
C GLY A 404 -18.59 -2.72 0.04
N SER A 405 -17.81 -1.63 0.09
CA SER A 405 -16.42 -1.64 0.52
C SER A 405 -16.10 -0.40 1.35
N ILE A 406 -15.15 -0.54 2.28
CA ILE A 406 -14.60 0.54 3.09
C ILE A 406 -13.16 0.76 2.64
N ALA A 407 -12.86 1.93 2.05
CA ALA A 407 -11.52 2.29 1.59
C ALA A 407 -11.08 3.67 2.10
N PHE A 408 -12.02 4.61 2.23
CA PHE A 408 -11.78 6.00 2.58
C PHE A 408 -12.66 6.45 3.72
N ALA A 409 -12.31 7.57 4.36
CA ALA A 409 -13.16 8.19 5.37
C ALA A 409 -14.55 8.54 4.78
N PRO A 410 -15.61 8.39 5.57
CA PRO A 410 -15.65 8.18 7.01
C PRO A 410 -15.43 6.73 7.47
N TYR A 411 -14.90 5.85 6.61
CA TYR A 411 -14.67 4.42 6.87
C TYR A 411 -15.94 3.66 7.26
N GLU A 412 -16.99 3.92 6.52
CA GLU A 412 -18.30 3.31 6.68
C GLU A 412 -18.76 2.70 5.36
N VAL A 413 -19.61 1.68 5.47
CA VAL A 413 -20.34 1.11 4.34
C VAL A 413 -21.79 0.89 4.75
N ASP A 414 -22.70 1.21 3.84
CA ASP A 414 -24.12 0.98 3.98
C ASP A 414 -24.43 -0.52 3.85
N LEU A 415 -25.12 -1.08 4.85
CA LEU A 415 -25.58 -2.47 4.84
C LEU A 415 -27.04 -2.58 4.36
N GLY A 416 -27.75 -1.45 4.20
CA GLY A 416 -29.16 -1.36 3.83
C GLY A 416 -30.10 -1.59 5.01
N ASP A 417 -31.37 -1.78 4.66
CA ASP A 417 -32.41 -2.11 5.64
C ASP A 417 -32.38 -3.61 5.94
N LEU A 418 -32.15 -3.94 7.20
CA LEU A 418 -32.14 -5.32 7.70
C LEU A 418 -33.41 -5.59 8.52
N GLU A 419 -33.92 -6.80 8.43
CA GLU A 419 -34.99 -7.26 9.30
C GLU A 419 -34.47 -7.46 10.73
N ALA A 420 -35.34 -7.39 11.73
CA ALA A 420 -34.97 -7.71 13.10
C ALA A 420 -34.69 -9.22 13.22
N GLY A 421 -33.54 -9.59 13.71
CA GLY A 421 -33.15 -11.01 13.86
C GLY A 421 -31.66 -11.26 13.72
N GLU A 422 -31.30 -12.54 13.65
CA GLU A 422 -29.91 -12.97 13.46
C GLU A 422 -29.47 -12.85 11.99
N HIS A 423 -28.30 -12.26 11.79
CA HIS A 423 -27.66 -12.10 10.50
C HIS A 423 -26.20 -12.54 10.55
N LEU A 424 -25.64 -12.89 9.41
CA LEU A 424 -24.24 -13.16 9.21
C LEU A 424 -23.57 -12.00 8.44
N LEU A 425 -22.72 -11.25 9.13
CA LEU A 425 -21.85 -10.26 8.52
C LEU A 425 -20.52 -10.91 8.13
N GLU A 426 -20.13 -10.75 6.89
CA GLU A 426 -18.82 -11.15 6.38
C GLU A 426 -18.00 -9.90 6.08
N ILE A 427 -16.85 -9.75 6.75
CA ILE A 427 -15.93 -8.63 6.51
C ILE A 427 -14.64 -9.20 5.93
N THR A 428 -14.37 -8.89 4.67
CA THR A 428 -13.16 -9.32 3.98
C THR A 428 -12.09 -8.24 4.09
N ALA A 429 -11.03 -8.50 4.85
CA ALA A 429 -9.83 -7.70 4.83
C ALA A 429 -8.98 -8.11 3.61
N PHE A 430 -8.82 -7.19 2.67
CA PHE A 430 -7.98 -7.43 1.50
C PHE A 430 -6.51 -7.37 1.92
N GLY A 431 -5.77 -8.40 1.52
CA GLY A 431 -4.37 -8.55 1.85
C GLY A 431 -3.45 -7.69 0.97
N ASN A 432 -2.18 -7.73 1.33
CA ASN A 432 -1.09 -7.21 0.51
C ASN A 432 0.11 -8.14 0.61
N ARG A 433 1.06 -8.03 -0.31
CA ARG A 433 2.22 -8.93 -0.37
C ARG A 433 3.44 -8.44 0.40
N TYR A 434 3.29 -7.44 1.26
CA TYR A 434 4.43 -6.89 2.01
C TYR A 434 5.14 -7.94 2.87
N HIS A 435 4.37 -8.77 3.60
CA HIS A 435 4.96 -9.80 4.47
C HIS A 435 5.39 -11.06 3.70
N THR A 436 4.90 -11.27 2.50
CA THR A 436 5.30 -12.39 1.65
C THR A 436 6.56 -12.07 0.84
N PHE A 437 6.63 -10.88 0.24
CA PHE A 437 7.69 -10.49 -0.70
C PHE A 437 8.44 -9.22 -0.29
N GLY A 438 8.10 -8.59 0.81
CA GLY A 438 8.69 -7.32 1.24
C GLY A 438 10.07 -7.46 1.87
N GLN A 439 10.66 -6.33 2.18
CA GLN A 439 11.98 -6.18 2.77
C GLN A 439 11.97 -6.40 4.29
N LEU A 440 11.66 -7.60 4.76
CA LEU A 440 11.36 -7.88 6.17
C LEU A 440 12.56 -7.76 7.12
N HIS A 441 13.76 -7.58 6.61
CA HIS A 441 14.97 -7.39 7.40
C HIS A 441 15.55 -5.96 7.34
N ASN A 442 14.88 -5.06 6.62
CA ASN A 442 15.26 -3.66 6.58
C ASN A 442 14.65 -2.92 7.78
N CYS A 443 15.49 -2.51 8.72
CA CYS A 443 15.08 -1.76 9.91
C CYS A 443 15.30 -0.24 9.81
N ASP A 444 15.65 0.26 8.63
CA ASP A 444 15.77 1.71 8.38
C ASP A 444 14.38 2.35 8.27
N ARG A 445 13.94 3.00 9.34
CA ARG A 445 12.64 3.67 9.43
C ARG A 445 12.52 4.93 8.57
N ASN A 446 13.66 5.46 8.10
CA ASN A 446 13.71 6.68 7.28
C ASN A 446 13.80 6.37 5.78
N TYR A 447 13.66 5.12 5.40
CA TYR A 447 13.77 4.71 4.01
C TYR A 447 12.50 5.10 3.23
N SER A 448 12.63 6.14 2.41
CA SER A 448 11.51 6.71 1.64
C SER A 448 11.34 6.12 0.23
N TRP A 449 12.24 5.23 -0.18
CA TRP A 449 12.24 4.67 -1.52
C TRP A 449 12.43 3.16 -1.50
N PHE A 450 11.62 2.44 -2.29
CA PHE A 450 11.73 1.01 -2.47
C PHE A 450 12.42 0.69 -3.79
N ALA A 451 13.56 0.04 -3.70
CA ALA A 451 14.30 -0.47 -4.83
C ALA A 451 14.89 -1.84 -4.45
N SER A 452 15.43 -2.59 -5.39
CA SER A 452 16.00 -3.90 -5.13
C SER A 452 17.11 -3.91 -4.05
N CYS A 453 17.80 -2.79 -3.84
CA CYS A 453 18.75 -2.62 -2.74
C CYS A 453 18.09 -2.64 -1.34
N SER A 454 16.79 -2.38 -1.22
CA SER A 454 16.07 -2.40 0.06
C SER A 454 16.03 -3.77 0.71
N TRP A 455 16.04 -4.84 -0.09
CA TRP A 455 16.11 -6.23 0.39
C TRP A 455 17.56 -6.67 0.72
N ARG A 456 18.56 -5.89 0.33
CA ARG A 456 19.99 -6.20 0.49
C ARG A 456 20.70 -5.19 1.38
N THR A 457 19.99 -4.63 2.35
CA THR A 457 20.55 -3.68 3.32
C THR A 457 21.65 -4.33 4.15
N LYS A 458 22.54 -3.50 4.70
CA LYS A 458 23.73 -3.93 5.43
C LYS A 458 23.89 -3.11 6.72
N ASN A 459 24.69 -3.62 7.65
CA ASN A 459 25.08 -2.95 8.88
C ASN A 459 23.84 -2.57 9.73
N ASP A 460 23.77 -1.32 10.16
CA ASP A 460 22.73 -0.72 11.00
C ASP A 460 21.32 -0.67 10.39
N ARG A 461 21.22 -0.90 9.08
CA ARG A 461 19.92 -1.00 8.38
C ARG A 461 19.37 -2.43 8.30
N TRP A 462 20.17 -3.41 8.69
CA TRP A 462 19.76 -4.82 8.70
C TRP A 462 19.41 -5.27 10.10
N SER A 463 18.32 -6.01 10.22
CA SER A 463 17.95 -6.76 11.41
C SER A 463 17.83 -8.25 11.09
N ASP A 464 18.36 -9.10 11.94
CA ASP A 464 18.08 -10.55 11.85
C ASP A 464 16.65 -10.89 12.28
N GLU A 465 15.98 -10.02 13.02
CA GLU A 465 14.59 -10.12 13.38
C GLU A 465 13.69 -9.61 12.24
N TYR A 466 12.49 -10.16 12.17
CA TYR A 466 11.52 -9.77 11.14
C TYR A 466 10.84 -8.45 11.48
N MET A 467 10.94 -7.48 10.58
CA MET A 467 10.28 -6.16 10.67
C MET A 467 8.84 -6.27 10.14
N LEU A 468 7.99 -6.95 10.89
CA LEU A 468 6.58 -7.11 10.54
C LEU A 468 5.80 -5.84 10.85
N LYS A 469 4.78 -5.58 10.03
CA LYS A 469 3.77 -4.54 10.22
C LYS A 469 2.49 -5.18 10.73
N GLU A 470 1.66 -4.43 11.41
CA GLU A 470 0.33 -4.91 11.77
C GLU A 470 -0.49 -5.25 10.53
N LEU A 471 -1.31 -6.30 10.60
CA LEU A 471 -2.11 -6.82 9.50
C LEU A 471 -3.54 -7.14 9.96
N GLY A 472 -4.54 -6.84 9.12
CA GLY A 472 -5.94 -7.16 9.34
C GLY A 472 -6.75 -6.02 9.94
N ILE A 473 -7.88 -6.33 10.55
CA ILE A 473 -8.76 -5.35 11.20
C ILE A 473 -8.28 -5.16 12.64
N LEU A 474 -7.67 -4.01 12.93
CA LEU A 474 -6.90 -3.78 14.15
C LEU A 474 -7.77 -3.44 15.36
N VAL A 475 -8.95 -2.83 15.13
CA VAL A 475 -9.92 -2.49 16.18
C VAL A 475 -11.30 -3.01 15.79
N THR A 476 -12.05 -3.43 16.81
CA THR A 476 -13.41 -3.96 16.60
C THR A 476 -14.30 -2.98 15.83
N PRO A 477 -14.82 -3.38 14.65
CA PRO A 477 -15.78 -2.58 13.91
C PRO A 477 -17.10 -2.40 14.67
N GLU A 478 -17.82 -1.35 14.33
CA GLU A 478 -19.12 -1.03 14.92
C GLU A 478 -20.21 -1.11 13.87
N LEU A 479 -21.33 -1.73 14.24
CA LEU A 479 -22.58 -1.64 13.49
C LEU A 479 -23.40 -0.47 14.06
N ILE A 480 -23.84 0.41 13.18
CA ILE A 480 -24.49 1.69 13.51
C ILE A 480 -25.91 1.67 12.95
N TYR A 481 -26.90 2.08 13.73
CA TYR A 481 -28.31 2.10 13.37
C TYR A 481 -29.09 3.23 14.03
#